data_68416ad5fce33e51299573168305418d
#
_entry.id   68416ad5fce33e51299573168305418d
#
_cell.length_a   1.000
_cell.length_b   1.000
_cell.length_c   1.000
_cell.angle_alpha   90.00
_cell.angle_beta   90.00
_cell.angle_gamma   90.00
#
_symmetry.space_group_name_H-M   'P 1'
#
loop_
_entity.id
_entity.type
_entity.pdbx_description
1 polymer ?
#
loop_
_entity_poly.entity_id
_entity_poly.type
_entity_poly.pdbx_seq_one_letter_code
_entity_poly.pdbx_strand_id
1 'polypeptide(L)'
;MAAKTISFPKGKGHLTHNNREFICNNVVPERTSWNRIYIQEPLKDAYEKCFGQALRDYNATQKRKDRQKEDYLKEIENSGNKEKTFYENIVQIGKKEDTSVVDEDGNLTEDAKTAIEILEQYAKTFQERNPNLYLFNCVMHLDEATPHLHIYYIPIAHGYKNGMETRNSLTKAFQQMGFAKAVSRKQNETVAWQERERKYLTELCRERGIDIEVLGIQRDNLSLPEYKAVMREVEELEQ
;
A
#
# COMPACT_ATOMS: atom_id res chain seq x y z
N MET A 1 -20.52 -16.82 -10.87
CA MET A 1 -20.52 -15.58 -10.07
C MET A 1 -20.34 -14.39 -11.01
N ALA A 2 -20.91 -13.21 -10.70
CA ALA A 2 -20.59 -12.01 -11.49
C ALA A 2 -19.12 -11.66 -11.36
N ALA A 3 -18.52 -11.12 -12.42
CA ALA A 3 -17.13 -10.69 -12.40
C ALA A 3 -16.95 -9.55 -11.38
N LYS A 4 -15.86 -9.58 -10.63
CA LYS A 4 -15.51 -8.54 -9.65
C LYS A 4 -14.41 -7.63 -10.20
N THR A 5 -14.24 -6.47 -9.59
CA THR A 5 -13.13 -5.57 -9.88
C THR A 5 -12.05 -5.70 -8.82
N ILE A 6 -10.81 -5.31 -9.14
CA ILE A 6 -9.74 -5.13 -8.16
C ILE A 6 -9.31 -3.66 -8.12
N SER A 7 -9.01 -3.18 -6.93
CA SER A 7 -8.52 -1.84 -6.69
C SER A 7 -7.12 -1.88 -6.07
N PHE A 8 -6.21 -1.04 -6.59
CA PHE A 8 -4.83 -0.95 -6.11
C PHE A 8 -4.34 0.51 -6.12
N PRO A 9 -5.08 1.44 -5.49
CA PRO A 9 -4.69 2.84 -5.45
C PRO A 9 -3.52 3.07 -4.50
N LYS A 10 -2.85 4.22 -4.70
CA LYS A 10 -1.93 4.77 -3.70
C LYS A 10 -2.74 5.33 -2.54
N GLY A 11 -2.39 4.95 -1.32
CA GLY A 11 -2.97 5.53 -0.12
C GLY A 11 -2.40 6.92 0.21
N LYS A 12 -3.01 7.57 1.19
CA LYS A 12 -2.61 8.90 1.68
C LYS A 12 -1.58 8.85 2.81
N GLY A 13 -1.28 7.67 3.35
CA GLY A 13 -0.27 7.48 4.39
C GLY A 13 -0.76 7.82 5.82
N HIS A 14 -2.03 7.61 6.11
CA HIS A 14 -2.62 7.87 7.44
C HIS A 14 -2.45 6.68 8.38
N LEU A 15 -1.24 6.41 8.86
CA LEU A 15 -0.92 5.29 9.75
C LEU A 15 -1.81 5.25 11.01
N THR A 16 -1.98 6.39 11.68
CA THR A 16 -2.79 6.50 12.92
C THR A 16 -4.25 6.11 12.68
N HIS A 17 -4.84 6.54 11.55
CA HIS A 17 -6.19 6.13 11.17
C HIS A 17 -6.26 4.62 10.88
N ASN A 18 -5.32 4.12 10.07
CA ASN A 18 -5.36 2.73 9.62
C ASN A 18 -4.96 1.74 10.73
N ASN A 19 -4.21 2.20 11.73
CA ASN A 19 -3.94 1.44 12.97
C ASN A 19 -5.04 1.61 14.03
N ARG A 20 -6.15 2.30 13.70
CA ARG A 20 -7.28 2.56 14.61
C ARG A 20 -6.88 3.26 15.92
N GLU A 21 -5.90 4.18 15.86
CA GLU A 21 -5.61 5.08 16.98
C GLU A 21 -6.73 6.11 17.19
N PHE A 22 -7.56 6.32 16.20
CA PHE A 22 -8.84 7.05 16.27
C PHE A 22 -9.85 6.47 15.26
N ILE A 23 -11.15 6.68 15.55
CA ILE A 23 -12.26 6.13 14.76
C ILE A 23 -12.88 7.23 13.89
N CYS A 24 -13.02 6.96 12.59
CA CYS A 24 -13.71 7.82 11.63
C CYS A 24 -15.17 7.38 11.41
N ASN A 25 -15.98 8.25 10.82
CA ASN A 25 -17.42 8.02 10.63
C ASN A 25 -17.78 6.82 9.73
N ASN A 26 -16.85 6.32 8.92
CA ASN A 26 -17.05 5.15 8.04
C ASN A 26 -16.70 3.82 8.70
N VAL A 27 -16.20 3.85 9.92
CA VAL A 27 -15.81 2.69 10.73
C VAL A 27 -17.00 2.24 11.57
N VAL A 28 -17.25 0.94 11.64
CA VAL A 28 -18.21 0.29 12.52
C VAL A 28 -17.45 -0.24 13.74
N PRO A 29 -17.49 0.44 14.90
CA PRO A 29 -16.61 0.14 16.04
C PRO A 29 -16.74 -1.29 16.56
N GLU A 30 -17.96 -1.86 16.50
CA GLU A 30 -18.26 -3.21 16.95
C GLU A 30 -17.51 -4.29 16.15
N ARG A 31 -17.09 -3.97 14.93
CA ARG A 31 -16.32 -4.85 14.05
C ARG A 31 -14.82 -4.60 14.06
N THR A 32 -14.32 -3.60 14.80
CA THR A 32 -12.87 -3.28 14.85
C THR A 32 -12.04 -4.48 15.33
N SER A 33 -12.60 -5.32 16.21
CA SER A 33 -11.96 -6.57 16.65
C SER A 33 -11.81 -7.63 15.55
N TRP A 34 -12.49 -7.47 14.41
CA TRP A 34 -12.36 -8.37 13.26
C TRP A 34 -11.17 -8.03 12.37
N ASN A 35 -10.65 -6.79 12.47
CA ASN A 35 -9.48 -6.37 11.72
C ASN A 35 -8.30 -7.30 11.97
N ARG A 36 -7.48 -7.50 10.95
CA ARG A 36 -6.30 -8.37 11.03
C ARG A 36 -5.03 -7.56 10.87
N ILE A 37 -4.16 -7.63 11.86
CA ILE A 37 -2.84 -6.99 11.83
C ILE A 37 -1.82 -8.06 11.46
N TYR A 38 -1.17 -7.91 10.30
CA TYR A 38 -0.12 -8.83 9.83
C TYR A 38 1.26 -8.38 10.30
N ILE A 39 1.49 -7.07 10.26
CA ILE A 39 2.68 -6.41 10.81
C ILE A 39 2.31 -4.99 11.20
N GLN A 40 2.86 -4.53 12.33
CA GLN A 40 2.71 -3.17 12.82
C GLN A 40 3.99 -2.79 13.57
N GLU A 41 4.94 -2.23 12.84
CA GLU A 41 6.23 -1.81 13.38
C GLU A 41 6.32 -0.29 13.40
N PRO A 42 6.85 0.33 14.48
CA PRO A 42 7.11 1.76 14.50
C PRO A 42 8.03 2.18 13.35
N LEU A 43 7.67 3.26 12.65
CA LEU A 43 8.43 3.75 11.49
C LEU A 43 9.90 4.00 11.82
N LYS A 44 10.20 4.50 13.01
CA LYS A 44 11.57 4.75 13.47
C LYS A 44 12.38 3.46 13.56
N ASP A 45 11.79 2.39 14.10
CA ASP A 45 12.45 1.10 14.25
C ASP A 45 12.69 0.44 12.87
N ALA A 46 11.71 0.57 11.97
CA ALA A 46 11.84 0.14 10.59
C ALA A 46 12.99 0.87 9.87
N TYR A 47 13.13 2.20 10.07
CA TYR A 47 14.23 2.96 9.50
C TYR A 47 15.59 2.55 10.06
N GLU A 48 15.69 2.30 11.37
CA GLU A 48 16.93 1.78 11.97
C GLU A 48 17.33 0.43 11.36
N LYS A 49 16.37 -0.48 11.16
CA LYS A 49 16.63 -1.78 10.52
C LYS A 49 17.07 -1.61 9.06
N CYS A 50 16.39 -0.74 8.30
CA CYS A 50 16.67 -0.57 6.87
C CYS A 50 17.97 0.20 6.59
N PHE A 51 18.27 1.21 7.38
CA PHE A 51 19.30 2.21 7.05
C PHE A 51 20.32 2.45 8.16
N GLY A 52 20.12 1.97 9.38
CA GLY A 52 20.97 2.26 10.54
C GLY A 52 22.42 1.87 10.31
N GLN A 53 22.70 0.70 9.72
CA GLN A 53 24.07 0.30 9.41
C GLN A 53 24.70 1.23 8.36
N ALA A 54 24.02 1.51 7.27
CA ALA A 54 24.52 2.41 6.22
C ALA A 54 24.75 3.85 6.73
N LEU A 55 23.95 4.30 7.69
CA LEU A 55 24.12 5.58 8.37
C LEU A 55 25.38 5.59 9.22
N ARG A 56 25.62 4.55 10.03
CA ARG A 56 26.83 4.41 10.84
C ARG A 56 28.08 4.37 9.97
N ASP A 57 28.08 3.57 8.91
CA ASP A 57 29.19 3.42 7.98
C ASP A 57 29.49 4.76 7.29
N TYR A 58 28.47 5.46 6.84
CA TYR A 58 28.62 6.80 6.27
C TYR A 58 29.26 7.76 7.27
N ASN A 59 28.73 7.85 8.48
CA ASN A 59 29.24 8.75 9.51
C ASN A 59 30.67 8.47 9.92
N ALA A 60 31.07 7.20 9.94
CA ALA A 60 32.46 6.79 10.23
C ALA A 60 33.48 7.35 9.19
N THR A 61 33.04 7.56 7.95
CA THR A 61 33.89 8.16 6.91
C THR A 61 33.96 9.68 6.97
N GLN A 62 33.09 10.36 7.74
CA GLN A 62 33.04 11.82 7.79
C GLN A 62 34.01 12.38 8.84
N LYS A 63 35.03 13.10 8.38
CA LYS A 63 36.00 13.78 9.26
C LYS A 63 35.40 14.97 10.02
N ARG A 64 34.39 15.61 9.45
CA ARG A 64 33.74 16.80 9.99
C ARG A 64 32.37 16.44 10.56
N LYS A 65 32.07 16.87 11.80
CA LYS A 65 30.80 16.61 12.49
C LYS A 65 29.58 17.21 11.76
N ASP A 66 29.75 18.40 11.14
CA ASP A 66 28.68 19.06 10.36
C ASP A 66 28.27 18.31 9.09
N ARG A 67 29.02 17.25 8.69
CA ARG A 67 28.68 16.35 7.59
C ARG A 67 28.11 15.03 8.04
N GLN A 68 28.15 14.76 9.33
CA GLN A 68 27.52 13.55 9.90
C GLN A 68 26.01 13.74 9.95
N LYS A 69 25.29 12.65 9.79
CA LYS A 69 23.84 12.59 9.83
C LYS A 69 23.41 11.98 11.17
N GLU A 70 22.56 12.68 11.88
CA GLU A 70 22.08 12.20 13.19
C GLU A 70 20.88 11.25 13.05
N ASP A 71 19.94 11.57 12.15
CA ASP A 71 18.70 10.82 12.00
C ASP A 71 18.25 10.86 10.53
N TYR A 72 18.36 9.72 9.86
CA TYR A 72 18.04 9.63 8.44
C TYR A 72 16.54 9.77 8.16
N LEU A 73 15.66 9.32 9.07
CA LEU A 73 14.21 9.52 8.95
C LEU A 73 13.87 11.02 8.94
N LYS A 74 14.41 11.77 9.90
CA LYS A 74 14.22 13.24 9.95
C LYS A 74 14.79 13.95 8.73
N GLU A 75 15.89 13.46 8.17
CA GLU A 75 16.42 14.05 6.94
C GLU A 75 15.45 13.89 5.77
N ILE A 76 14.83 12.73 5.62
CA ILE A 76 13.81 12.51 4.59
C ILE A 76 12.56 13.37 4.86
N GLU A 77 12.10 13.42 6.12
CA GLU A 77 10.95 14.26 6.52
C GLU A 77 11.15 15.75 6.20
N ASN A 78 12.36 16.25 6.43
CA ASN A 78 12.71 17.64 6.22
C ASN A 78 13.27 17.92 4.81
N SER A 79 13.39 16.90 3.98
CA SER A 79 13.93 17.04 2.63
C SER A 79 12.96 17.85 1.74
N GLY A 80 13.48 18.83 1.03
CA GLY A 80 12.74 19.51 -0.03
C GLY A 80 12.54 18.66 -1.30
N ASN A 81 13.04 17.43 -1.30
CA ASN A 81 12.87 16.48 -2.39
C ASN A 81 11.47 15.85 -2.38
N LYS A 82 11.11 15.14 -3.46
CA LYS A 82 9.82 14.44 -3.57
C LYS A 82 9.81 13.06 -2.88
N GLU A 83 10.86 12.71 -2.15
CA GLU A 83 10.96 11.46 -1.41
C GLU A 83 9.98 11.47 -0.23
N LYS A 84 9.29 10.34 -0.07
CA LYS A 84 8.42 10.11 1.09
C LYS A 84 9.12 9.16 2.05
N THR A 85 8.88 9.32 3.33
CA THR A 85 9.42 8.41 4.35
C THR A 85 8.93 6.98 4.13
N PHE A 86 7.70 6.82 3.66
CA PHE A 86 7.10 5.54 3.29
C PHE A 86 6.02 5.74 2.22
N TYR A 87 5.55 4.64 1.65
CA TYR A 87 4.48 4.59 0.68
C TYR A 87 3.38 3.66 1.14
N GLU A 88 2.17 3.91 0.67
CA GLU A 88 0.99 3.11 0.95
C GLU A 88 0.31 2.69 -0.34
N ASN A 89 -0.17 1.44 -0.38
CA ASN A 89 -1.16 0.99 -1.33
C ASN A 89 -2.34 0.35 -0.59
N ILE A 90 -3.53 0.58 -1.12
CA ILE A 90 -4.76 -0.07 -0.66
C ILE A 90 -5.05 -1.20 -1.64
N VAL A 91 -5.34 -2.40 -1.14
CA VAL A 91 -5.66 -3.57 -1.96
C VAL A 91 -7.06 -4.04 -1.63
N GLN A 92 -7.94 -4.06 -2.62
CA GLN A 92 -9.34 -4.41 -2.44
C GLN A 92 -9.83 -5.27 -3.61
N ILE A 93 -10.73 -6.21 -3.31
CA ILE A 93 -11.42 -7.06 -4.27
C ILE A 93 -12.91 -6.73 -4.18
N GLY A 94 -13.52 -6.46 -5.33
CA GLY A 94 -14.93 -6.09 -5.42
C GLY A 94 -15.24 -4.69 -4.85
N LYS A 95 -16.51 -4.46 -4.65
CA LYS A 95 -17.10 -3.22 -4.11
C LYS A 95 -18.20 -3.58 -3.11
N LYS A 96 -18.80 -2.59 -2.45
CA LYS A 96 -19.82 -2.80 -1.42
C LYS A 96 -20.99 -3.68 -1.89
N GLU A 97 -21.41 -3.53 -3.15
CA GLU A 97 -22.55 -4.22 -3.71
C GLU A 97 -22.30 -5.72 -3.97
N ASP A 98 -21.06 -6.13 -4.11
CA ASP A 98 -20.68 -7.52 -4.46
C ASP A 98 -19.70 -8.19 -3.48
N THR A 99 -19.14 -7.44 -2.53
CA THR A 99 -18.17 -7.94 -1.55
C THR A 99 -18.32 -7.21 -0.21
N SER A 100 -19.58 -6.98 0.22
CA SER A 100 -19.84 -6.41 1.55
C SER A 100 -19.28 -7.32 2.65
N VAL A 101 -18.67 -6.72 3.70
CA VAL A 101 -18.16 -7.48 4.85
C VAL A 101 -19.27 -8.29 5.51
N VAL A 102 -20.45 -7.70 5.70
CA VAL A 102 -21.59 -8.35 6.35
C VAL A 102 -22.83 -8.27 5.48
N ASP A 103 -23.74 -9.25 5.68
CA ASP A 103 -25.10 -9.26 5.17
C ASP A 103 -26.06 -8.39 6.02
N GLU A 104 -27.36 -8.40 5.70
CA GLU A 104 -28.40 -7.65 6.41
C GLU A 104 -28.55 -8.08 7.88
N ASP A 105 -28.23 -9.35 8.19
CA ASP A 105 -28.27 -9.91 9.55
C ASP A 105 -26.98 -9.66 10.34
N GLY A 106 -25.97 -9.02 9.74
CA GLY A 106 -24.66 -8.73 10.36
C GLY A 106 -23.68 -9.90 10.33
N ASN A 107 -23.97 -10.97 9.58
CA ASN A 107 -23.06 -12.11 9.43
C ASN A 107 -22.05 -11.86 8.31
N LEU A 108 -20.84 -12.39 8.48
CA LEU A 108 -19.80 -12.32 7.47
C LEU A 108 -20.23 -13.03 6.18
N THR A 109 -20.24 -12.32 5.05
CA THR A 109 -20.66 -12.87 3.76
C THR A 109 -19.65 -13.89 3.21
N GLU A 110 -20.09 -14.82 2.35
CA GLU A 110 -19.19 -15.78 1.69
C GLU A 110 -18.22 -15.09 0.74
N ASP A 111 -18.67 -14.03 0.05
CA ASP A 111 -17.83 -13.21 -0.80
C ASP A 111 -16.73 -12.51 0.01
N ALA A 112 -17.07 -11.97 1.19
CA ALA A 112 -16.07 -11.39 2.09
C ALA A 112 -15.09 -12.43 2.62
N LYS A 113 -15.53 -13.63 3.00
CA LYS A 113 -14.66 -14.73 3.45
C LYS A 113 -13.62 -15.07 2.37
N THR A 114 -14.08 -15.24 1.13
CA THR A 114 -13.19 -15.54 0.00
C THR A 114 -12.20 -14.37 -0.27
N ALA A 115 -12.68 -13.12 -0.25
CA ALA A 115 -11.84 -11.95 -0.41
C ALA A 115 -10.78 -11.84 0.71
N ILE A 116 -11.16 -12.11 1.96
CA ILE A 116 -10.26 -12.12 3.12
C ILE A 116 -9.13 -13.13 2.92
N GLU A 117 -9.44 -14.36 2.49
CA GLU A 117 -8.42 -15.40 2.24
C GLU A 117 -7.42 -14.99 1.15
N ILE A 118 -7.93 -14.40 0.06
CA ILE A 118 -7.08 -13.91 -1.04
C ILE A 118 -6.18 -12.77 -0.55
N LEU A 119 -6.74 -11.79 0.13
CA LEU A 119 -6.00 -10.63 0.64
C LEU A 119 -4.97 -11.05 1.70
N GLU A 120 -5.29 -12.04 2.53
CA GLU A 120 -4.35 -12.61 3.49
C GLU A 120 -3.16 -13.28 2.79
N GLN A 121 -3.40 -14.09 1.77
CA GLN A 121 -2.33 -14.70 0.97
C GLN A 121 -1.49 -13.62 0.27
N TYR A 122 -2.14 -12.60 -0.27
CA TYR A 122 -1.46 -11.46 -0.88
C TYR A 122 -0.53 -10.75 0.11
N ALA A 123 -1.02 -10.48 1.34
CA ALA A 123 -0.24 -9.84 2.40
C ALA A 123 0.98 -10.68 2.83
N LYS A 124 0.76 -11.97 3.11
CA LYS A 124 1.81 -12.90 3.57
C LYS A 124 2.97 -13.07 2.58
N THR A 125 2.69 -12.97 1.29
CA THR A 125 3.69 -13.14 0.22
C THR A 125 4.25 -11.80 -0.30
N PHE A 126 3.82 -10.67 0.24
CA PHE A 126 4.22 -9.35 -0.26
C PHE A 126 5.72 -9.12 -0.16
N GLN A 127 6.34 -9.39 0.99
CA GLN A 127 7.76 -9.13 1.21
C GLN A 127 8.65 -10.01 0.30
N GLU A 128 8.27 -11.25 0.06
CA GLU A 128 9.00 -12.17 -0.84
C GLU A 128 8.97 -11.67 -2.28
N ARG A 129 7.82 -11.22 -2.76
CA ARG A 129 7.69 -10.65 -4.11
C ARG A 129 8.36 -9.29 -4.27
N ASN A 130 8.57 -8.58 -3.16
CA ASN A 130 9.04 -7.20 -3.14
C ASN A 130 10.26 -7.03 -2.22
N PRO A 131 11.42 -7.65 -2.51
CA PRO A 131 12.56 -7.68 -1.59
C PRO A 131 13.15 -6.29 -1.30
N ASN A 132 12.97 -5.31 -2.19
CA ASN A 132 13.42 -3.93 -2.01
C ASN A 132 12.35 -2.98 -1.43
N LEU A 133 11.20 -3.52 -1.02
CA LEU A 133 10.14 -2.77 -0.34
C LEU A 133 9.95 -3.37 1.06
N TYR A 134 10.52 -2.73 2.07
CA TYR A 134 10.40 -3.22 3.45
C TYR A 134 8.99 -2.99 3.97
N LEU A 135 8.24 -4.06 4.17
CA LEU A 135 6.88 -4.04 4.71
C LEU A 135 6.96 -3.83 6.22
N PHE A 136 6.56 -2.65 6.71
CA PHE A 136 6.60 -2.34 8.15
C PHE A 136 5.23 -2.21 8.80
N ASN A 137 4.17 -2.02 8.00
CA ASN A 137 2.80 -2.02 8.49
C ASN A 137 1.88 -2.64 7.44
N CYS A 138 1.04 -3.58 7.85
CA CYS A 138 0.04 -4.21 7.00
C CYS A 138 -1.17 -4.61 7.84
N VAL A 139 -2.31 -4.01 7.54
CA VAL A 139 -3.57 -4.20 8.27
C VAL A 139 -4.68 -4.46 7.28
N MET A 140 -5.53 -5.45 7.57
CA MET A 140 -6.79 -5.70 6.88
C MET A 140 -7.93 -5.12 7.67
N HIS A 141 -8.72 -4.26 7.06
CA HIS A 141 -9.92 -3.70 7.66
C HIS A 141 -11.16 -4.53 7.28
N LEU A 142 -11.92 -4.91 8.30
CA LEU A 142 -13.22 -5.58 8.23
C LEU A 142 -14.30 -4.76 8.94
N ASP A 143 -13.94 -3.65 9.51
CA ASP A 143 -14.81 -2.71 10.20
C ASP A 143 -15.33 -1.57 9.31
N GLU A 144 -15.09 -1.68 8.01
CA GLU A 144 -15.64 -0.81 6.97
C GLU A 144 -16.57 -1.59 6.03
N ALA A 145 -16.95 -1.02 4.90
CA ALA A 145 -17.95 -1.61 4.01
C ALA A 145 -17.45 -2.88 3.30
N THR A 146 -16.19 -2.91 2.88
CA THR A 146 -15.60 -3.96 2.04
C THR A 146 -14.25 -4.37 2.61
N PRO A 147 -13.88 -5.68 2.62
CA PRO A 147 -12.55 -6.10 3.06
C PRO A 147 -11.46 -5.46 2.21
N HIS A 148 -10.47 -4.85 2.84
CA HIS A 148 -9.33 -4.27 2.14
C HIS A 148 -8.07 -4.25 3.01
N LEU A 149 -6.90 -4.26 2.33
CA LEU A 149 -5.59 -4.15 2.97
C LEU A 149 -5.05 -2.73 2.83
N HIS A 150 -4.44 -2.25 3.90
CA HIS A 150 -3.50 -1.14 3.88
C HIS A 150 -2.08 -1.70 3.98
N ILE A 151 -1.28 -1.49 2.96
CA ILE A 151 0.11 -1.99 2.88
C ILE A 151 1.05 -0.80 2.87
N TYR A 152 1.91 -0.73 3.90
CA TYR A 152 2.88 0.34 4.07
C TYR A 152 4.30 -0.20 3.95
N TYR A 153 5.09 0.42 3.09
CA TYR A 153 6.44 -0.04 2.82
C TYR A 153 7.43 1.12 2.67
N ILE A 154 8.69 0.82 3.01
CA ILE A 154 9.84 1.68 2.84
C ILE A 154 10.67 1.14 1.68
N PRO A 155 10.92 1.92 0.62
CA PRO A 155 11.77 1.46 -0.47
C PRO A 155 13.24 1.50 -0.06
N ILE A 156 13.95 0.39 -0.30
CA ILE A 156 15.36 0.24 0.00
C ILE A 156 16.14 0.08 -1.30
N ALA A 157 17.08 0.96 -1.54
CA ALA A 157 17.95 0.90 -2.70
C ALA A 157 19.44 0.93 -2.28
N HIS A 158 20.22 0.06 -2.88
CA HIS A 158 21.61 -0.17 -2.55
C HIS A 158 22.57 0.34 -3.64
N GLY A 159 23.88 0.32 -3.35
CA GLY A 159 24.93 0.56 -4.31
C GLY A 159 25.16 2.02 -4.68
N TYR A 160 24.87 2.94 -3.78
CA TYR A 160 25.22 4.35 -3.98
C TYR A 160 26.70 4.60 -3.67
N LYS A 161 27.41 5.21 -4.63
CA LYS A 161 28.85 5.51 -4.49
C LYS A 161 29.12 6.74 -3.63
N ASN A 162 28.20 7.68 -3.58
CA ASN A 162 28.35 8.94 -2.83
C ASN A 162 27.29 9.01 -1.72
N GLY A 163 27.66 9.43 -0.51
CA GLY A 163 26.79 9.47 0.66
C GLY A 163 26.55 8.09 1.25
N MET A 164 25.36 7.83 1.83
CA MET A 164 25.02 6.51 2.34
C MET A 164 24.90 5.50 1.18
N GLU A 165 25.44 4.30 1.36
CA GLU A 165 25.40 3.22 0.37
C GLU A 165 23.97 2.72 0.14
N THR A 166 23.18 2.62 1.20
CA THR A 166 21.77 2.21 1.18
C THR A 166 20.89 3.40 1.52
N ARG A 167 19.85 3.63 0.71
CA ARG A 167 18.94 4.79 0.85
C ARG A 167 17.49 4.45 0.54
N ASN A 168 16.61 5.29 1.04
CA ASN A 168 15.22 5.36 0.58
C ASN A 168 15.19 5.93 -0.84
N SER A 169 14.79 5.11 -1.80
CA SER A 169 14.60 5.52 -3.20
C SER A 169 13.66 4.57 -3.92
N LEU A 170 12.43 5.00 -4.17
CA LEU A 170 11.40 4.16 -4.78
C LEU A 170 11.79 3.73 -6.20
N THR A 171 12.22 4.68 -7.03
CA THR A 171 12.60 4.41 -8.42
C THR A 171 13.74 3.40 -8.49
N LYS A 172 14.81 3.59 -7.70
CA LYS A 172 15.96 2.69 -7.74
C LYS A 172 15.65 1.33 -7.12
N ALA A 173 14.81 1.27 -6.08
CA ALA A 173 14.32 0.01 -5.52
C ALA A 173 13.59 -0.81 -6.60
N PHE A 174 12.68 -0.19 -7.36
CA PHE A 174 12.02 -0.87 -8.46
C PHE A 174 12.99 -1.32 -9.56
N GLN A 175 13.96 -0.48 -9.95
CA GLN A 175 14.98 -0.87 -10.93
C GLN A 175 15.80 -2.09 -10.44
N GLN A 176 16.14 -2.15 -9.17
CA GLN A 176 16.83 -3.29 -8.57
C GLN A 176 15.98 -4.56 -8.50
N MET A 177 14.66 -4.42 -8.45
CA MET A 177 13.71 -5.53 -8.62
C MET A 177 13.48 -5.92 -10.09
N GLY A 178 14.20 -5.31 -11.05
CA GLY A 178 14.13 -5.67 -12.47
C GLY A 178 13.14 -4.87 -13.30
N PHE A 179 12.50 -3.83 -12.75
CA PHE A 179 11.63 -2.97 -13.53
C PHE A 179 12.43 -2.02 -14.42
N ALA A 180 12.03 -1.91 -15.68
CA ALA A 180 12.70 -1.06 -16.66
C ALA A 180 12.60 0.43 -16.29
N LYS A 181 13.63 1.19 -16.64
CA LYS A 181 13.66 2.63 -16.43
C LYS A 181 12.49 3.33 -17.15
N ALA A 182 12.02 4.39 -16.54
CA ALA A 182 10.94 5.22 -17.08
C ALA A 182 11.23 5.70 -18.52
N VAL A 183 10.27 5.52 -19.41
CA VAL A 183 10.27 6.07 -20.76
C VAL A 183 9.33 7.28 -20.83
N SER A 184 8.26 7.27 -20.03
CA SER A 184 7.27 8.34 -19.94
C SER A 184 6.56 8.33 -18.58
N ARG A 185 5.70 9.33 -18.34
CA ARG A 185 4.85 9.34 -17.12
C ARG A 185 3.91 8.14 -17.03
N LYS A 186 3.51 7.57 -18.16
CA LYS A 186 2.61 6.39 -18.22
C LYS A 186 3.37 5.07 -18.28
N GLN A 187 4.67 5.10 -18.60
CA GLN A 187 5.54 3.94 -18.69
C GLN A 187 6.76 4.16 -17.80
N ASN A 188 6.61 3.81 -16.54
CA ASN A 188 7.65 3.95 -15.53
C ASN A 188 7.63 2.74 -14.58
N GLU A 189 8.65 2.66 -13.75
CA GLU A 189 8.87 1.58 -12.81
C GLU A 189 7.67 1.35 -11.89
N THR A 190 7.05 2.44 -11.40
CA THR A 190 5.89 2.35 -10.50
C THR A 190 4.68 1.76 -11.20
N VAL A 191 4.40 2.17 -12.44
CA VAL A 191 3.28 1.63 -13.24
C VAL A 191 3.51 0.15 -13.51
N ALA A 192 4.70 -0.23 -13.98
CA ALA A 192 5.04 -1.62 -14.26
C ALA A 192 4.95 -2.51 -13.01
N TRP A 193 5.41 -2.02 -11.86
CA TRP A 193 5.26 -2.71 -10.58
C TRP A 193 3.78 -2.88 -10.19
N GLN A 194 2.98 -1.83 -10.31
CA GLN A 194 1.54 -1.91 -10.00
C GLN A 194 0.81 -2.88 -10.93
N GLU A 195 1.17 -2.95 -12.20
CA GLU A 195 0.61 -3.92 -13.14
C GLU A 195 0.97 -5.36 -12.74
N ARG A 196 2.21 -5.62 -12.34
CA ARG A 196 2.63 -6.93 -11.82
C ARG A 196 1.83 -7.33 -10.58
N GLU A 197 1.67 -6.42 -9.63
CA GLU A 197 0.92 -6.69 -8.39
C GLU A 197 -0.57 -6.92 -8.67
N ARG A 198 -1.18 -6.15 -9.59
CA ARG A 198 -2.56 -6.40 -10.03
C ARG A 198 -2.72 -7.75 -10.72
N LYS A 199 -1.77 -8.10 -11.58
CA LYS A 199 -1.78 -9.42 -12.25
C LYS A 199 -1.72 -10.55 -11.22
N TYR A 200 -0.83 -10.47 -10.26
CA TYR A 200 -0.73 -11.44 -9.18
C TYR A 200 -2.03 -11.56 -8.39
N LEU A 201 -2.63 -10.43 -7.99
CA LEU A 201 -3.92 -10.42 -7.29
C LEU A 201 -5.03 -11.04 -8.15
N THR A 202 -5.04 -10.76 -9.46
CA THR A 202 -6.00 -11.36 -10.42
C THR A 202 -5.83 -12.88 -10.48
N GLU A 203 -4.59 -13.38 -10.49
CA GLU A 203 -4.30 -14.82 -10.47
C GLU A 203 -4.83 -15.48 -9.20
N LEU A 204 -4.59 -14.88 -8.02
CA LEU A 204 -5.15 -15.37 -6.76
C LEU A 204 -6.69 -15.40 -6.73
N CYS A 205 -7.34 -14.42 -7.36
CA CYS A 205 -8.80 -14.40 -7.51
C CYS A 205 -9.28 -15.55 -8.40
N ARG A 206 -8.64 -15.77 -9.55
CA ARG A 206 -9.00 -16.84 -10.50
C ARG A 206 -8.83 -18.23 -9.90
N GLU A 207 -7.78 -18.46 -9.12
CA GLU A 207 -7.56 -19.71 -8.39
C GLU A 207 -8.73 -20.07 -7.46
N ARG A 208 -9.49 -19.07 -7.02
CA ARG A 208 -10.69 -19.24 -6.17
C ARG A 208 -12.00 -19.06 -6.92
N GLY A 209 -11.96 -19.12 -8.26
CA GLY A 209 -13.15 -19.06 -9.12
C GLY A 209 -13.78 -17.67 -9.22
N ILE A 210 -13.03 -16.60 -8.89
CA ILE A 210 -13.47 -15.22 -9.07
C ILE A 210 -12.91 -14.70 -10.39
N ASP A 211 -13.80 -14.38 -11.33
CA ASP A 211 -13.44 -13.65 -12.55
C ASP A 211 -13.23 -12.17 -12.25
N ILE A 212 -12.18 -11.60 -12.83
CA ILE A 212 -11.87 -10.17 -12.67
C ILE A 212 -12.15 -9.42 -13.96
N GLU A 213 -13.02 -8.43 -13.84
CA GLU A 213 -13.29 -7.46 -14.90
C GLU A 213 -12.27 -6.32 -14.85
N VAL A 214 -11.62 -6.07 -16.00
CA VAL A 214 -10.72 -4.94 -16.16
C VAL A 214 -11.50 -3.80 -16.82
N LEU A 215 -11.93 -2.82 -16.00
CA LEU A 215 -12.76 -1.71 -16.47
C LEU A 215 -12.05 -0.78 -17.49
N GLY A 216 -10.73 -0.88 -17.65
CA GLY A 216 -9.97 -0.05 -18.60
C GLY A 216 -9.98 1.46 -18.31
N ILE A 217 -10.66 1.87 -17.25
CA ILE A 217 -10.82 3.25 -16.84
C ILE A 217 -9.61 3.64 -15.99
N GLN A 218 -8.68 4.41 -16.54
CA GLN A 218 -7.79 5.23 -15.72
C GLN A 218 -8.66 6.35 -15.10
N ARG A 219 -9.21 6.07 -13.92
CA ARG A 219 -9.80 7.14 -13.12
C ARG A 219 -8.65 8.00 -12.63
N ASP A 220 -8.64 9.28 -13.00
CA ASP A 220 -7.86 10.26 -12.29
C ASP A 220 -8.19 10.14 -10.81
N ASN A 221 -7.18 10.25 -9.93
CA ASN A 221 -7.39 10.13 -8.49
C ASN A 221 -8.27 11.29 -8.02
N LEU A 222 -9.58 11.10 -8.09
CA LEU A 222 -10.55 12.03 -7.52
C LEU A 222 -10.32 12.11 -6.01
N SER A 223 -10.36 13.28 -5.45
CA SER A 223 -10.45 13.44 -4.01
C SER A 223 -11.76 12.80 -3.51
N LEU A 224 -11.82 12.43 -2.24
CA LEU A 224 -13.04 11.83 -1.67
C LEU A 224 -14.30 12.69 -1.89
N PRO A 225 -14.27 14.04 -1.80
CA PRO A 225 -15.39 14.89 -2.16
C PRO A 225 -15.79 14.80 -3.63
N GLU A 226 -14.82 14.80 -4.56
CA GLU A 226 -15.06 14.68 -6.01
C GLU A 226 -15.65 13.30 -6.35
N TYR A 227 -15.13 12.23 -5.75
CA TYR A 227 -15.68 10.88 -5.91
C TYR A 227 -17.14 10.80 -5.44
N LYS A 228 -17.44 11.37 -4.25
CA LYS A 228 -18.82 11.41 -3.72
C LYS A 228 -19.75 12.26 -4.57
N ALA A 229 -19.26 13.32 -5.22
CA ALA A 229 -20.04 14.12 -6.15
C ALA A 229 -20.39 13.33 -7.42
N VAL A 230 -19.40 12.69 -8.04
CA VAL A 230 -19.58 11.84 -9.22
C VAL A 230 -20.54 10.67 -8.93
N MET A 231 -20.41 10.01 -7.76
CA MET A 231 -21.29 8.90 -7.39
C MET A 231 -22.74 9.35 -7.20
N ARG A 232 -22.97 10.55 -6.66
CA ARG A 232 -24.34 11.12 -6.58
C ARG A 232 -24.94 11.39 -7.96
N GLU A 233 -24.15 11.95 -8.89
CA GLU A 233 -24.62 12.15 -10.27
C GLU A 233 -24.94 10.83 -10.97
N VAL A 234 -24.17 9.77 -10.72
CA VAL A 234 -24.46 8.43 -11.26
C VAL A 234 -25.76 7.87 -10.66
N GLU A 235 -25.95 7.97 -9.35
CA GLU A 235 -27.19 7.52 -8.67
C GLU A 235 -28.44 8.30 -9.13
N GLU A 236 -28.29 9.60 -9.44
CA GLU A 236 -29.38 10.44 -9.97
C GLU A 236 -29.71 10.10 -11.45
N LEU A 237 -28.76 9.56 -12.21
CA LEU A 237 -28.97 9.14 -13.60
C LEU A 237 -29.53 7.71 -13.74
N GLU A 238 -29.44 6.90 -12.68
CA GLU A 238 -29.99 5.53 -12.63
C GLU A 238 -31.40 5.47 -12.04
N GLN A 239 -31.99 6.58 -11.57
CA GLN A 239 -33.35 6.73 -11.11
C GLN A 239 -34.27 7.29 -12.22
#